data_baa0358519ee40acd0f74dbe1b82ff52
#
_entry.id   baa0358519ee40acd0f74dbe1b82ff52
#
_cell.length_a   1.000
_cell.length_b   1.000
_cell.length_c   1.000
_cell.angle_alpha   90.00
_cell.angle_beta   90.00
_cell.angle_gamma   90.00
#
_symmetry.space_group_name_H-M   'P 1'
#
loop_
_entity.id
_entity.type
_entity.pdbx_description
1 polymer ?
#
loop_
_entity_poly.entity_id
_entity_poly.type
_entity_poly.pdbx_seq_one_letter_code
_entity_poly.pdbx_strand_id
1 'polypeptide(L)'
;VKKIEPDTSITSNEIAVKKEFHLSILILGIIIGALGLYLNIPQNLKIILYIVSYSLLLYKTSTNAIKLLIKSKTINENALITISCLGALIIGNVMEGIMVITLYTIGKILEEKALNNSRKSIKNLLDISEAYANKKEGNNIIKIDVNDVKVNDILVVKKGEKIPVDGIIVEGSTILDTSSLTGESKPAPKNINDTVLSGCINLEDVIQIKATSVFKDSTVSKIIELLESATDKKTKIETVVSKISKIYTPIVLILAVLIVATLPILFKVSINDSIYRGLTFLVISCPCAIAISVPLSYFTGIGTSSKNGILIKGSNYLDNLSNTKNIIFDKTGTLTNGSYEVTNIELIDKTYTKEEIMDILLKGESLSSHPIASSIVKNKKINNIDVTNFKEIKGQGISFKLNDKLVLIGNKTLCNCHEEAVLHLNINETHVASITISDTIKENAHETIKSLKKLGITTYMFTGDNKNTALTIGNKLGIDNIKYEMLPTDKYKNYELVSQNNGITIFVGDGINDAPVLKRADIGISMGGVGSDEAIEASDIVLMEDDLKRIIDAIKISNYTKHIIKENLIFASLTKIVILLLSVFGLANMWFAVFADTGVTLLTILNTLRIMNSKTYLNK
;
A
#
# COMPACT_ATOMS: atom_id res chain seq x y z
N VAL A 1 -2.88 0.29 20.25
CA VAL A 1 -4.16 -0.44 20.40
C VAL A 1 -4.10 -1.34 21.62
N LYS A 2 -3.14 -2.25 21.79
CA LYS A 2 -3.02 -3.13 22.99
C LYS A 2 -2.94 -2.40 24.35
N LYS A 3 -2.54 -1.13 24.40
CA LYS A 3 -2.54 -0.31 25.63
C LYS A 3 -3.91 0.32 25.95
N ILE A 4 -4.83 0.34 24.98
CA ILE A 4 -6.16 0.95 25.12
C ILE A 4 -7.25 -0.12 25.19
N GLU A 5 -7.05 -1.27 24.54
CA GLU A 5 -7.91 -2.46 24.60
C GLU A 5 -7.06 -3.72 24.78
N PRO A 6 -6.90 -4.21 26.03
CA PRO A 6 -6.12 -5.40 26.30
C PRO A 6 -6.74 -6.73 25.83
N ASP A 7 -7.99 -6.75 25.39
CA ASP A 7 -8.77 -7.96 25.12
C ASP A 7 -9.04 -8.22 23.62
N THR A 8 -8.07 -8.04 22.74
CA THR A 8 -8.25 -8.31 21.31
C THR A 8 -7.87 -9.72 20.85
N SER A 9 -8.11 -10.73 21.68
CA SER A 9 -8.08 -12.14 21.29
C SER A 9 -9.47 -12.79 21.41
N ILE A 10 -10.50 -12.12 20.86
CA ILE A 10 -11.87 -12.64 20.90
C ILE A 10 -12.11 -13.43 19.61
N THR A 11 -12.51 -14.69 19.73
CA THR A 11 -12.88 -15.55 18.61
C THR A 11 -14.13 -15.04 17.89
N SER A 12 -14.29 -15.36 16.60
CA SER A 12 -15.40 -14.88 15.77
C SER A 12 -16.79 -15.15 16.37
N ASN A 13 -16.94 -16.25 17.11
CA ASN A 13 -18.19 -16.61 17.78
C ASN A 13 -18.53 -15.69 18.97
N GLU A 14 -17.54 -15.27 19.77
CA GLU A 14 -17.76 -14.33 20.88
C GLU A 14 -18.17 -12.94 20.40
N ILE A 15 -17.66 -12.50 19.23
CA ILE A 15 -18.05 -11.23 18.61
C ILE A 15 -19.52 -11.26 18.16
N ALA A 16 -19.97 -12.37 17.58
CA ALA A 16 -21.34 -12.54 17.12
C ALA A 16 -22.33 -12.53 18.31
N VAL A 17 -22.05 -13.27 19.38
CA VAL A 17 -22.87 -13.32 20.59
C VAL A 17 -22.94 -11.96 21.30
N LYS A 18 -21.82 -11.24 21.43
CA LYS A 18 -21.82 -9.87 21.99
C LYS A 18 -22.64 -8.88 21.15
N LYS A 19 -22.65 -9.05 19.83
CA LYS A 19 -23.36 -8.18 18.89
C LYS A 19 -24.88 -8.37 18.97
N GLU A 20 -25.35 -9.63 19.05
CA GLU A 20 -26.77 -9.96 19.23
C GLU A 20 -27.31 -9.49 20.59
N PHE A 21 -26.55 -9.63 21.66
CA PHE A 21 -26.92 -9.17 22.99
C PHE A 21 -27.10 -7.65 23.04
N HIS A 22 -26.27 -6.88 22.35
CA HIS A 22 -26.41 -5.43 22.31
C HIS A 22 -27.65 -4.94 21.53
N LEU A 23 -28.00 -5.64 20.45
CA LEU A 23 -29.21 -5.31 19.68
C LEU A 23 -30.47 -5.60 20.48
N SER A 24 -30.50 -6.66 21.25
CA SER A 24 -31.62 -7.04 22.14
C SER A 24 -31.85 -6.01 23.23
N ILE A 25 -30.78 -5.51 23.87
CA ILE A 25 -30.87 -4.44 24.88
C ILE A 25 -31.40 -3.14 24.28
N LEU A 26 -30.96 -2.78 23.09
CA LEU A 26 -31.44 -1.59 22.36
C LEU A 26 -32.94 -1.69 22.09
N ILE A 27 -33.39 -2.81 21.53
CA ILE A 27 -34.82 -3.06 21.24
C ILE A 27 -35.65 -3.01 22.53
N LEU A 28 -35.19 -3.66 23.59
CA LEU A 28 -35.87 -3.67 24.89
C LEU A 28 -35.98 -2.24 25.46
N GLY A 29 -34.90 -1.46 25.41
CA GLY A 29 -34.91 -0.08 25.87
C GLY A 29 -35.88 0.79 25.09
N ILE A 30 -35.97 0.64 23.77
CA ILE A 30 -36.95 1.36 22.94
C ILE A 30 -38.39 0.97 23.29
N ILE A 31 -38.65 -0.34 23.44
CA ILE A 31 -39.99 -0.83 23.78
C ILE A 31 -40.43 -0.27 25.14
N ILE A 32 -39.58 -0.31 26.17
CA ILE A 32 -39.89 0.23 27.50
C ILE A 32 -40.16 1.73 27.43
N GLY A 33 -39.34 2.49 26.67
CA GLY A 33 -39.55 3.91 26.44
C GLY A 33 -40.90 4.22 25.76
N ALA A 34 -41.22 3.45 24.71
CA ALA A 34 -42.49 3.57 24.00
C ALA A 34 -43.69 3.23 24.90
N LEU A 35 -43.62 2.20 25.73
CA LEU A 35 -44.64 1.86 26.70
C LEU A 35 -44.90 3.01 27.67
N GLY A 36 -43.85 3.68 28.17
CA GLY A 36 -43.97 4.87 29.02
C GLY A 36 -44.65 6.08 28.34
N LEU A 37 -44.50 6.19 27.00
CA LEU A 37 -45.10 7.29 26.22
C LEU A 37 -46.57 7.04 25.88
N TYR A 38 -46.92 5.83 25.44
CA TYR A 38 -48.22 5.52 24.86
C TYR A 38 -49.23 4.98 25.90
N LEU A 39 -48.77 4.40 27.02
CA LEU A 39 -49.68 3.88 28.05
C LEU A 39 -50.18 4.99 28.95
N ASN A 40 -51.48 4.93 29.27
CA ASN A 40 -52.14 5.89 30.19
C ASN A 40 -51.97 5.39 31.64
N ILE A 41 -50.73 5.51 32.17
CA ILE A 41 -50.32 5.04 33.49
C ILE A 41 -49.99 6.21 34.42
N PRO A 42 -49.98 6.00 35.75
CA PRO A 42 -49.61 7.04 36.72
C PRO A 42 -48.23 7.64 36.42
N GLN A 43 -48.10 8.95 36.67
CA GLN A 43 -46.89 9.70 36.31
C GLN A 43 -45.61 9.14 36.96
N ASN A 44 -45.70 8.66 38.19
CA ASN A 44 -44.59 8.03 38.90
C ASN A 44 -44.09 6.77 38.17
N LEU A 45 -44.99 5.97 37.61
CA LEU A 45 -44.64 4.75 36.87
C LEU A 45 -44.04 5.09 35.51
N LYS A 46 -44.52 6.17 34.85
CA LYS A 46 -43.89 6.70 33.61
C LYS A 46 -42.43 7.09 33.83
N ILE A 47 -42.15 7.82 34.92
CA ILE A 47 -40.79 8.25 35.26
C ILE A 47 -39.88 7.03 35.47
N ILE A 48 -40.35 5.98 36.15
CA ILE A 48 -39.57 4.75 36.37
C ILE A 48 -39.26 4.08 35.02
N LEU A 49 -40.26 3.95 34.13
CA LEU A 49 -40.06 3.36 32.81
C LEU A 49 -39.03 4.16 31.96
N TYR A 50 -39.08 5.49 32.03
CA TYR A 50 -38.10 6.34 31.35
C TYR A 50 -36.70 6.15 31.90
N ILE A 51 -36.52 6.12 33.21
CA ILE A 51 -35.21 5.89 33.84
C ILE A 51 -34.66 4.51 33.43
N VAL A 52 -35.51 3.47 33.44
CA VAL A 52 -35.09 2.12 33.00
C VAL A 52 -34.72 2.12 31.53
N SER A 53 -35.53 2.72 30.66
CA SER A 53 -35.24 2.84 29.22
C SER A 53 -33.90 3.54 28.97
N TYR A 54 -33.68 4.72 29.57
CA TYR A 54 -32.44 5.46 29.44
C TYR A 54 -31.23 4.71 29.98
N SER A 55 -31.39 4.01 31.11
CA SER A 55 -30.32 3.19 31.69
C SER A 55 -29.90 2.07 30.74
N LEU A 56 -30.84 1.41 30.09
CA LEU A 56 -30.55 0.36 29.09
C LEU A 56 -29.91 0.94 27.84
N LEU A 57 -30.47 2.03 27.30
CA LEU A 57 -29.98 2.62 26.05
C LEU A 57 -28.61 3.28 26.20
N LEU A 58 -28.36 3.98 27.32
CA LEU A 58 -27.09 4.68 27.57
C LEU A 58 -26.00 3.77 28.17
N TYR A 59 -26.30 2.55 28.59
CA TYR A 59 -25.36 1.68 29.31
C TYR A 59 -24.00 1.59 28.64
N LYS A 60 -23.97 1.26 27.35
CA LYS A 60 -22.71 1.10 26.58
C LYS A 60 -22.00 2.45 26.38
N THR A 61 -22.78 3.49 26.03
CA THR A 61 -22.24 4.82 25.73
C THR A 61 -21.68 5.47 27.00
N SER A 62 -22.38 5.42 28.11
CA SER A 62 -21.95 5.99 29.40
C SER A 62 -20.75 5.23 29.98
N THR A 63 -20.75 3.89 29.93
CA THR A 63 -19.62 3.09 30.41
C THR A 63 -18.36 3.37 29.62
N ASN A 64 -18.43 3.52 28.29
CA ASN A 64 -17.30 3.91 27.44
C ASN A 64 -16.83 5.34 27.74
N ALA A 65 -17.76 6.28 27.94
CA ALA A 65 -17.43 7.64 28.35
C ALA A 65 -16.65 7.69 29.67
N ILE A 66 -17.13 6.98 30.70
CA ILE A 66 -16.47 6.90 32.01
C ILE A 66 -15.11 6.21 31.93
N LYS A 67 -15.02 5.07 31.23
CA LYS A 67 -13.74 4.35 31.05
C LYS A 67 -12.68 5.24 30.41
N LEU A 68 -13.02 5.98 29.35
CA LEU A 68 -12.07 6.87 28.67
C LEU A 68 -11.74 8.10 29.51
N LEU A 69 -12.70 8.65 30.23
CA LEU A 69 -12.45 9.77 31.15
C LEU A 69 -11.45 9.37 32.24
N ILE A 70 -11.60 8.18 32.84
CA ILE A 70 -10.73 7.69 33.91
C ILE A 70 -9.35 7.30 33.36
N LYS A 71 -9.29 6.55 32.24
CA LYS A 71 -8.01 6.06 31.67
C LYS A 71 -7.20 7.13 30.97
N SER A 72 -7.85 7.99 30.16
CA SER A 72 -7.17 8.92 29.25
C SER A 72 -7.31 10.39 29.67
N LYS A 73 -8.12 10.69 30.72
CA LYS A 73 -8.46 12.05 31.17
C LYS A 73 -8.98 12.93 30.00
N THR A 74 -9.65 12.32 29.03
CA THR A 74 -10.19 13.01 27.85
C THR A 74 -11.69 12.83 27.79
N ILE A 75 -12.41 13.91 27.45
CA ILE A 75 -13.85 13.88 27.17
C ILE A 75 -13.99 13.51 25.68
N ASN A 76 -14.81 12.50 25.39
CA ASN A 76 -15.07 12.01 24.04
C ASN A 76 -16.54 12.21 23.62
N GLU A 77 -16.87 11.83 22.37
CA GLU A 77 -18.22 11.91 21.84
C GLU A 77 -19.24 11.14 22.67
N ASN A 78 -18.88 9.99 23.26
CA ASN A 78 -19.81 9.24 24.13
C ASN A 78 -20.22 10.04 25.36
N ALA A 79 -19.31 10.86 25.90
CA ALA A 79 -19.63 11.76 27.03
C ALA A 79 -20.61 12.87 26.59
N LEU A 80 -20.40 13.48 25.42
CA LEU A 80 -21.27 14.52 24.89
C LEU A 80 -22.69 13.99 24.65
N ILE A 81 -22.84 12.83 24.05
CA ILE A 81 -24.15 12.18 23.83
C ILE A 81 -24.81 11.83 25.16
N THR A 82 -24.05 11.26 26.11
CA THR A 82 -24.59 10.92 27.44
C THR A 82 -25.12 12.15 28.17
N ILE A 83 -24.35 13.24 28.17
CA ILE A 83 -24.76 14.52 28.79
C ILE A 83 -25.99 15.06 28.09
N SER A 84 -26.04 15.04 26.76
CA SER A 84 -27.17 15.56 25.99
C SER A 84 -28.45 14.76 26.23
N CYS A 85 -28.38 13.43 26.26
CA CYS A 85 -29.54 12.59 26.53
C CYS A 85 -30.06 12.74 27.98
N LEU A 86 -29.16 12.77 28.97
CA LEU A 86 -29.53 13.01 30.36
C LEU A 86 -30.13 14.41 30.55
N GLY A 87 -29.57 15.43 29.88
CA GLY A 87 -30.13 16.77 29.88
C GLY A 87 -31.55 16.82 29.29
N ALA A 88 -31.77 16.13 28.15
CA ALA A 88 -33.11 16.02 27.55
C ALA A 88 -34.14 15.37 28.50
N LEU A 89 -33.73 14.35 29.26
CA LEU A 89 -34.57 13.73 30.29
C LEU A 89 -34.94 14.72 31.40
N ILE A 90 -34.00 15.53 31.88
CA ILE A 90 -34.18 16.50 32.95
C ILE A 90 -35.15 17.62 32.54
N ILE A 91 -35.06 18.11 31.30
CA ILE A 91 -35.98 19.17 30.80
C ILE A 91 -37.33 18.62 30.33
N GLY A 92 -37.59 17.31 30.48
CA GLY A 92 -38.86 16.68 30.12
C GLY A 92 -38.98 16.26 28.64
N ASN A 93 -37.97 16.47 27.79
CA ASN A 93 -37.95 16.07 26.37
C ASN A 93 -37.53 14.61 26.21
N VAL A 94 -38.23 13.72 26.89
CA VAL A 94 -37.90 12.29 26.99
C VAL A 94 -37.86 11.60 25.63
N MET A 95 -38.85 11.88 24.77
CA MET A 95 -38.94 11.29 23.44
C MET A 95 -37.72 11.60 22.58
N GLU A 96 -37.27 12.85 22.61
CA GLU A 96 -36.14 13.30 21.82
C GLU A 96 -34.84 12.65 22.28
N GLY A 97 -34.62 12.50 23.57
CA GLY A 97 -33.43 11.83 24.09
C GLY A 97 -33.42 10.33 23.77
N ILE A 98 -34.56 9.62 23.84
CA ILE A 98 -34.68 8.23 23.40
C ILE A 98 -34.35 8.10 21.90
N MET A 99 -34.87 9.02 21.09
CA MET A 99 -34.62 9.04 19.66
C MET A 99 -33.14 9.31 19.33
N VAL A 100 -32.53 10.30 19.97
CA VAL A 100 -31.13 10.64 19.76
C VAL A 100 -30.21 9.42 20.03
N ILE A 101 -30.36 8.77 21.19
CA ILE A 101 -29.53 7.63 21.53
C ILE A 101 -29.81 6.43 20.63
N THR A 102 -31.05 6.22 20.21
CA THR A 102 -31.45 5.16 19.28
C THR A 102 -30.80 5.37 17.91
N LEU A 103 -30.98 6.56 17.32
CA LEU A 103 -30.42 6.91 16.02
C LEU A 103 -28.88 6.92 16.06
N TYR A 104 -28.28 7.44 17.13
CA TYR A 104 -26.85 7.39 17.35
C TYR A 104 -26.35 5.94 17.37
N THR A 105 -27.04 5.05 18.11
CA THR A 105 -26.65 3.65 18.22
C THR A 105 -26.81 2.92 16.88
N ILE A 106 -27.90 3.15 16.15
CA ILE A 106 -28.12 2.62 14.80
C ILE A 106 -27.03 3.15 13.86
N GLY A 107 -26.73 4.45 13.93
CA GLY A 107 -25.68 5.07 13.16
C GLY A 107 -24.31 4.43 13.41
N LYS A 108 -23.95 4.19 14.65
CA LYS A 108 -22.71 3.49 15.03
C LYS A 108 -22.67 2.05 14.52
N ILE A 109 -23.78 1.32 14.54
CA ILE A 109 -23.87 -0.03 13.97
C ILE A 109 -23.66 0.01 12.45
N LEU A 110 -24.30 0.96 11.76
CA LEU A 110 -24.15 1.13 10.31
C LEU A 110 -22.71 1.55 9.94
N GLU A 111 -22.13 2.46 10.71
CA GLU A 111 -20.75 2.90 10.58
C GLU A 111 -19.76 1.71 10.74
N GLU A 112 -19.88 0.93 11.84
CA GLU A 112 -19.08 -0.26 12.07
C GLU A 112 -19.23 -1.27 10.94
N LYS A 113 -20.47 -1.48 10.45
CA LYS A 113 -20.74 -2.38 9.33
C LYS A 113 -20.11 -1.87 8.02
N ALA A 114 -20.22 -0.57 7.74
CA ALA A 114 -19.62 0.04 6.56
C ALA A 114 -18.10 -0.01 6.61
N LEU A 115 -17.49 0.29 7.76
CA LEU A 115 -16.06 0.17 7.99
C LEU A 115 -15.55 -1.28 7.81
N ASN A 116 -16.25 -2.23 8.42
CA ASN A 116 -15.90 -3.64 8.33
C ASN A 116 -16.07 -4.17 6.90
N ASN A 117 -17.13 -3.77 6.21
CA ASN A 117 -17.34 -4.13 4.81
C ASN A 117 -16.25 -3.52 3.91
N SER A 118 -15.88 -2.25 4.14
CA SER A 118 -14.77 -1.61 3.43
C SER A 118 -13.46 -2.34 3.66
N ARG A 119 -13.13 -2.64 4.92
CA ARG A 119 -11.94 -3.43 5.28
C ARG A 119 -12.00 -4.84 4.69
N LYS A 120 -13.15 -5.50 4.76
CA LYS A 120 -13.35 -6.83 4.16
C LYS A 120 -13.26 -6.78 2.64
N SER A 121 -13.81 -5.75 1.99
CA SER A 121 -13.68 -5.57 0.54
C SER A 121 -12.23 -5.37 0.12
N ILE A 122 -11.45 -4.61 0.88
CA ILE A 122 -10.01 -4.45 0.64
C ILE A 122 -9.27 -5.77 0.88
N LYS A 123 -9.61 -6.51 1.95
CA LYS A 123 -9.06 -7.84 2.22
C LYS A 123 -9.49 -8.87 1.16
N ASN A 124 -10.71 -8.80 0.64
CA ASN A 124 -11.22 -9.65 -0.44
C ASN A 124 -10.68 -9.23 -1.82
N LEU A 125 -10.28 -7.96 -2.02
CA LEU A 125 -9.52 -7.54 -3.21
C LEU A 125 -8.14 -8.22 -3.25
N LEU A 126 -7.67 -8.63 -2.08
CA LEU A 126 -6.48 -9.42 -1.81
C LEU A 126 -6.87 -10.86 -1.43
N ASP A 127 -7.96 -11.41 -1.98
CA ASP A 127 -8.31 -12.83 -1.80
C ASP A 127 -7.28 -13.71 -2.52
N ILE A 128 -6.04 -13.62 -2.02
CA ILE A 128 -4.83 -14.16 -2.62
C ILE A 128 -4.50 -15.52 -1.98
N SER A 129 -4.96 -15.79 -0.75
CA SER A 129 -4.60 -17.01 -0.02
C SER A 129 -5.65 -18.12 -0.16
N GLU A 130 -5.18 -19.36 -0.30
CA GLU A 130 -6.01 -20.56 -0.09
C GLU A 130 -6.00 -20.95 1.39
N ALA A 131 -7.11 -21.51 1.86
CA ALA A 131 -7.22 -22.01 3.22
C ALA A 131 -6.61 -23.42 3.38
N TYR A 132 -6.28 -24.10 2.29
CA TYR A 132 -5.80 -25.47 2.29
C TYR A 132 -4.74 -25.71 1.20
N ALA A 133 -4.00 -26.81 1.36
CA ALA A 133 -3.06 -27.32 0.37
C ALA A 133 -3.30 -28.81 0.15
N ASN A 134 -3.12 -29.28 -1.09
CA ASN A 134 -3.21 -30.71 -1.42
C ASN A 134 -1.79 -31.30 -1.36
N LYS A 135 -1.42 -31.91 -0.23
CA LYS A 135 -0.11 -32.54 -0.03
C LYS A 135 -0.07 -33.94 -0.61
N LYS A 136 0.99 -34.27 -1.34
CA LYS A 136 1.27 -35.60 -1.87
C LYS A 136 2.03 -36.43 -0.82
N GLU A 137 1.44 -37.51 -0.34
CA GLU A 137 2.10 -38.50 0.52
C GLU A 137 2.10 -39.86 -0.18
N GLY A 138 3.25 -40.24 -0.76
CA GLY A 138 3.33 -41.42 -1.61
C GLY A 138 2.44 -41.27 -2.86
N ASN A 139 1.45 -42.19 -2.99
CA ASN A 139 0.45 -42.16 -4.07
C ASN A 139 -0.84 -41.43 -3.72
N ASN A 140 -0.99 -40.97 -2.49
CA ASN A 140 -2.22 -40.33 -2.01
C ASN A 140 -2.05 -38.81 -1.98
N ILE A 141 -3.15 -38.11 -2.24
CA ILE A 141 -3.24 -36.64 -2.08
C ILE A 141 -4.12 -36.37 -0.86
N ILE A 142 -3.57 -35.73 0.14
CA ILE A 142 -4.24 -35.39 1.39
C ILE A 142 -4.44 -33.88 1.45
N LYS A 143 -5.66 -33.46 1.76
CA LYS A 143 -5.98 -32.04 1.96
C LYS A 143 -5.59 -31.66 3.39
N ILE A 144 -4.67 -30.70 3.53
CA ILE A 144 -4.19 -30.19 4.82
C ILE A 144 -4.47 -28.68 4.92
N ASP A 145 -4.47 -28.13 6.13
CA ASP A 145 -4.49 -26.69 6.34
C ASP A 145 -3.19 -26.08 5.78
N VAL A 146 -3.27 -24.92 5.16
CA VAL A 146 -2.10 -24.26 4.57
C VAL A 146 -1.03 -23.94 5.62
N ASN A 147 -1.43 -23.71 6.88
CA ASN A 147 -0.50 -23.46 7.99
C ASN A 147 0.32 -24.70 8.40
N ASP A 148 -0.13 -25.91 8.01
CA ASP A 148 0.54 -27.17 8.31
C ASP A 148 1.57 -27.58 7.24
N VAL A 149 1.68 -26.81 6.15
CA VAL A 149 2.66 -27.03 5.08
C VAL A 149 4.07 -26.80 5.61
N LYS A 150 4.98 -27.74 5.31
CA LYS A 150 6.39 -27.67 5.67
C LYS A 150 7.26 -27.45 4.42
N VAL A 151 8.43 -26.86 4.62
CA VAL A 151 9.43 -26.73 3.55
C VAL A 151 9.81 -28.14 3.04
N ASN A 152 9.92 -28.26 1.73
CA ASN A 152 10.14 -29.49 0.95
C ASN A 152 8.90 -30.42 0.81
N ASP A 153 7.72 -30.07 1.31
CA ASP A 153 6.48 -30.81 1.00
C ASP A 153 6.20 -30.71 -0.51
N ILE A 154 5.71 -31.81 -1.08
CA ILE A 154 5.24 -31.82 -2.47
C ILE A 154 3.74 -31.53 -2.46
N LEU A 155 3.35 -30.46 -3.11
CA LEU A 155 1.96 -30.00 -3.19
C LEU A 155 1.45 -30.12 -4.62
N VAL A 156 0.22 -30.60 -4.77
CA VAL A 156 -0.46 -30.76 -6.05
C VAL A 156 -1.41 -29.58 -6.24
N VAL A 157 -1.22 -28.80 -7.30
CA VAL A 157 -2.05 -27.64 -7.63
C VAL A 157 -2.80 -27.94 -8.92
N LYS A 158 -4.13 -28.01 -8.83
CA LYS A 158 -4.99 -28.31 -9.96
C LYS A 158 -5.36 -27.05 -10.73
N LYS A 159 -5.88 -27.24 -11.94
CA LYS A 159 -6.44 -26.16 -12.74
C LYS A 159 -7.49 -25.37 -11.95
N GLY A 160 -7.37 -24.04 -11.93
CA GLY A 160 -8.25 -23.12 -11.20
C GLY A 160 -7.92 -22.96 -9.71
N GLU A 161 -7.01 -23.77 -9.15
CA GLU A 161 -6.54 -23.60 -7.77
C GLU A 161 -5.43 -22.57 -7.67
N LYS A 162 -5.35 -21.91 -6.52
CA LYS A 162 -4.25 -21.00 -6.19
C LYS A 162 -3.06 -21.78 -5.64
N ILE A 163 -1.87 -21.27 -5.88
CA ILE A 163 -0.64 -21.78 -5.29
C ILE A 163 -0.66 -21.43 -3.79
N PRO A 164 -0.62 -22.43 -2.88
CA PRO A 164 -0.83 -22.20 -1.46
C PRO A 164 0.37 -21.55 -0.75
N VAL A 165 1.60 -21.94 -1.13
CA VAL A 165 2.88 -21.40 -0.61
C VAL A 165 3.89 -21.27 -1.73
N ASP A 166 4.94 -20.47 -1.55
CA ASP A 166 5.99 -20.33 -2.57
C ASP A 166 6.72 -21.66 -2.78
N GLY A 167 7.07 -21.96 -4.02
CA GLY A 167 7.66 -23.24 -4.38
C GLY A 167 8.36 -23.25 -5.73
N ILE A 168 8.87 -24.43 -6.11
CA ILE A 168 9.48 -24.73 -7.39
C ILE A 168 8.70 -25.85 -8.06
N ILE A 169 8.39 -25.74 -9.34
CA ILE A 169 7.72 -26.79 -10.10
C ILE A 169 8.66 -27.99 -10.24
N VAL A 170 8.23 -29.17 -9.77
CA VAL A 170 8.98 -30.41 -9.88
C VAL A 170 8.40 -31.35 -10.94
N GLU A 171 7.10 -31.16 -11.29
CA GLU A 171 6.42 -31.96 -12.30
C GLU A 171 5.31 -31.15 -12.97
N GLY A 172 5.21 -31.25 -14.30
CA GLY A 172 4.23 -30.55 -15.12
C GLY A 172 4.71 -29.19 -15.63
N SER A 173 3.88 -28.57 -16.46
CA SER A 173 4.04 -27.20 -16.96
C SER A 173 2.66 -26.57 -16.99
N THR A 174 2.59 -25.23 -16.83
CA THR A 174 1.31 -24.54 -16.81
C THR A 174 1.47 -23.07 -17.19
N ILE A 175 0.33 -22.40 -17.31
CA ILE A 175 0.25 -20.94 -17.39
C ILE A 175 -0.35 -20.44 -16.06
N LEU A 176 0.32 -19.49 -15.42
CA LEU A 176 -0.13 -18.89 -14.17
C LEU A 176 -0.75 -17.51 -14.41
N ASP A 177 -1.91 -17.27 -13.82
CA ASP A 177 -2.44 -15.92 -13.64
C ASP A 177 -1.82 -15.29 -12.40
N THR A 178 -1.01 -14.29 -12.60
CA THR A 178 -0.32 -13.53 -11.55
C THR A 178 -1.07 -12.25 -11.17
N SER A 179 -2.22 -11.96 -11.81
CA SER A 179 -2.95 -10.69 -11.68
C SER A 179 -3.35 -10.35 -10.25
N SER A 180 -3.59 -11.36 -9.41
CA SER A 180 -3.92 -11.17 -7.99
C SER A 180 -2.75 -10.63 -7.17
N LEU A 181 -1.50 -10.87 -7.59
CA LEU A 181 -0.29 -10.39 -6.94
C LEU A 181 0.24 -9.14 -7.63
N THR A 182 0.46 -9.23 -8.92
CA THR A 182 1.17 -8.22 -9.69
C THR A 182 0.26 -7.16 -10.29
N GLY A 183 -1.03 -7.46 -10.45
CA GLY A 183 -1.98 -6.59 -11.16
C GLY A 183 -1.92 -6.72 -12.69
N GLU A 184 -1.00 -7.54 -13.24
CA GLU A 184 -0.93 -7.81 -14.68
C GLU A 184 -1.96 -8.85 -15.11
N SER A 185 -2.69 -8.54 -16.19
CA SER A 185 -3.65 -9.49 -16.80
C SER A 185 -2.98 -10.47 -17.77
N LYS A 186 -1.64 -10.43 -17.94
CA LYS A 186 -0.94 -11.29 -18.88
C LYS A 186 -0.50 -12.58 -18.19
N PRO A 187 -1.05 -13.74 -18.59
CA PRO A 187 -0.65 -15.01 -18.00
C PRO A 187 0.82 -15.34 -18.28
N ALA A 188 1.52 -15.91 -17.30
CA ALA A 188 2.94 -16.26 -17.37
C ALA A 188 3.13 -17.77 -17.55
N PRO A 189 3.78 -18.26 -18.63
CA PRO A 189 4.12 -19.67 -18.78
C PRO A 189 5.19 -20.07 -17.76
N LYS A 190 5.03 -21.26 -17.18
CA LYS A 190 5.93 -21.84 -16.17
C LYS A 190 6.21 -23.30 -16.46
N ASN A 191 7.47 -23.68 -16.36
CA ASN A 191 8.01 -25.02 -16.64
C ASN A 191 8.67 -25.64 -15.40
N ILE A 192 9.11 -26.88 -15.52
CA ILE A 192 9.87 -27.56 -14.47
C ILE A 192 11.12 -26.74 -14.11
N ASN A 193 11.41 -26.65 -12.81
CA ASN A 193 12.43 -25.83 -12.16
C ASN A 193 12.13 -24.32 -12.09
N ASP A 194 11.02 -23.84 -12.63
CA ASP A 194 10.63 -22.44 -12.43
C ASP A 194 10.06 -22.23 -11.03
N THR A 195 10.36 -21.05 -10.47
CA THR A 195 9.77 -20.61 -9.20
C THR A 195 8.34 -20.13 -9.42
N VAL A 196 7.48 -20.47 -8.45
CA VAL A 196 6.08 -20.06 -8.40
C VAL A 196 5.78 -19.42 -7.04
N LEU A 197 5.00 -18.36 -7.07
CA LEU A 197 4.65 -17.60 -5.86
C LEU A 197 3.26 -17.98 -5.38
N SER A 198 3.07 -18.01 -4.07
CA SER A 198 1.77 -18.18 -3.43
C SER A 198 0.77 -17.13 -3.92
N GLY A 199 -0.50 -17.54 -4.09
CA GLY A 199 -1.57 -16.65 -4.55
C GLY A 199 -1.76 -16.56 -6.07
N CYS A 200 -0.81 -17.02 -6.91
CA CYS A 200 -1.02 -17.17 -8.35
C CYS A 200 -2.05 -18.27 -8.63
N ILE A 201 -2.87 -18.11 -9.67
CA ILE A 201 -3.89 -19.09 -10.07
C ILE A 201 -3.33 -19.97 -11.19
N ASN A 202 -3.45 -21.28 -11.05
CA ASN A 202 -3.11 -22.23 -12.09
C ASN A 202 -4.20 -22.28 -13.17
N LEU A 203 -3.89 -21.90 -14.42
CA LEU A 203 -4.87 -21.79 -15.50
C LEU A 203 -5.01 -23.03 -16.38
N GLU A 204 -4.01 -23.91 -16.42
CA GLU A 204 -4.00 -25.03 -17.37
C GLU A 204 -3.88 -26.39 -16.65
N ASP A 205 -2.71 -27.03 -16.72
CA ASP A 205 -2.54 -28.39 -16.28
C ASP A 205 -2.25 -28.52 -14.78
N VAL A 206 -2.41 -29.73 -14.26
CA VAL A 206 -2.03 -30.05 -12.89
C VAL A 206 -0.52 -30.02 -12.76
N ILE A 207 -0.01 -29.25 -11.81
CA ILE A 207 1.41 -29.18 -11.50
C ILE A 207 1.70 -29.72 -10.10
N GLN A 208 2.89 -30.20 -9.89
CA GLN A 208 3.42 -30.52 -8.57
C GLN A 208 4.52 -29.51 -8.25
N ILE A 209 4.41 -28.89 -7.10
CA ILE A 209 5.37 -27.93 -6.59
C ILE A 209 6.04 -28.46 -5.33
N LYS A 210 7.31 -28.20 -5.17
CA LYS A 210 8.06 -28.43 -3.93
C LYS A 210 8.05 -27.11 -3.15
N ALA A 211 7.45 -27.10 -1.97
CA ALA A 211 7.37 -25.93 -1.10
C ALA A 211 8.76 -25.44 -0.70
N THR A 212 9.05 -24.17 -0.93
CA THR A 212 10.30 -23.50 -0.53
C THR A 212 10.14 -22.69 0.76
N SER A 213 8.89 -22.34 1.12
CA SER A 213 8.56 -21.61 2.34
C SER A 213 7.37 -22.25 3.07
N VAL A 214 7.23 -21.97 4.36
CA VAL A 214 5.99 -22.20 5.10
C VAL A 214 5.01 -21.06 4.83
N PHE A 215 3.72 -21.24 5.11
CA PHE A 215 2.70 -20.23 4.81
C PHE A 215 3.01 -18.85 5.43
N LYS A 216 3.48 -18.82 6.68
CA LYS A 216 3.82 -17.57 7.38
C LYS A 216 4.90 -16.76 6.66
N ASP A 217 5.84 -17.43 6.00
CA ASP A 217 6.97 -16.80 5.31
C ASP A 217 6.71 -16.68 3.80
N SER A 218 5.52 -17.08 3.32
CA SER A 218 5.13 -16.99 1.92
C SER A 218 4.91 -15.55 1.47
N THR A 219 5.05 -15.31 0.17
CA THR A 219 4.82 -14.01 -0.46
C THR A 219 3.46 -13.41 -0.10
N VAL A 220 2.39 -14.21 -0.13
CA VAL A 220 1.05 -13.75 0.25
C VAL A 220 0.98 -13.32 1.71
N SER A 221 1.57 -14.10 2.62
CA SER A 221 1.56 -13.78 4.06
C SER A 221 2.29 -12.48 4.34
N LYS A 222 3.45 -12.27 3.71
CA LYS A 222 4.22 -11.01 3.79
C LYS A 222 3.44 -9.81 3.27
N ILE A 223 2.73 -9.95 2.15
CA ILE A 223 1.87 -8.90 1.60
C ILE A 223 0.76 -8.54 2.60
N ILE A 224 0.08 -9.52 3.17
CA ILE A 224 -0.98 -9.31 4.17
C ILE A 224 -0.41 -8.60 5.41
N GLU A 225 0.73 -9.03 5.93
CA GLU A 225 1.40 -8.41 7.09
C GLU A 225 1.79 -6.95 6.81
N LEU A 226 2.36 -6.66 5.63
CA LEU A 226 2.70 -5.30 5.21
C LEU A 226 1.47 -4.39 5.15
N LEU A 227 0.34 -4.89 4.65
CA LEU A 227 -0.91 -4.13 4.59
C LEU A 227 -1.53 -3.91 5.97
N GLU A 228 -1.45 -4.89 6.86
CA GLU A 228 -1.91 -4.74 8.25
C GLU A 228 -1.03 -3.74 9.01
N SER A 229 0.29 -3.81 8.84
CA SER A 229 1.24 -2.88 9.48
C SER A 229 1.20 -1.47 8.91
N ALA A 230 0.80 -1.31 7.64
CA ALA A 230 0.70 0.00 6.98
C ALA A 230 -0.29 0.94 7.67
N THR A 231 -1.26 0.40 8.41
CA THR A 231 -2.22 1.19 9.20
C THR A 231 -1.63 1.80 10.47
N ASP A 232 -0.48 1.33 10.93
CA ASP A 232 0.13 1.81 12.18
C ASP A 232 0.93 3.12 12.00
N LYS A 233 1.42 3.40 10.79
CA LYS A 233 2.16 4.63 10.46
C LYS A 233 1.19 5.75 10.04
N LYS A 234 0.75 6.55 11.02
CA LYS A 234 -0.22 7.63 10.82
C LYS A 234 0.34 8.82 10.04
N THR A 235 -0.49 9.40 9.18
CA THR A 235 -0.19 10.65 8.48
C THR A 235 -0.12 11.86 9.43
N LYS A 236 0.46 12.97 8.94
CA LYS A 236 0.38 14.26 9.66
C LYS A 236 -1.07 14.68 9.89
N ILE A 237 -1.95 14.49 8.90
CA ILE A 237 -3.38 14.84 8.97
C ILE A 237 -4.09 14.02 10.05
N GLU A 238 -3.89 12.69 10.10
CA GLU A 238 -4.47 11.83 11.14
C GLU A 238 -3.99 12.22 12.54
N THR A 239 -2.72 12.58 12.67
CA THR A 239 -2.15 13.06 13.94
C THR A 239 -2.76 14.40 14.36
N VAL A 240 -2.94 15.33 13.42
CA VAL A 240 -3.57 16.64 13.66
C VAL A 240 -5.04 16.47 14.06
N VAL A 241 -5.81 15.65 13.33
CA VAL A 241 -7.21 15.34 13.66
C VAL A 241 -7.32 14.77 15.07
N SER A 242 -6.45 13.82 15.45
CA SER A 242 -6.41 13.24 16.79
C SER A 242 -6.05 14.27 17.88
N LYS A 243 -5.13 15.20 17.61
CA LYS A 243 -4.76 16.28 18.53
C LYS A 243 -5.89 17.32 18.68
N ILE A 244 -6.50 17.72 17.56
CA ILE A 244 -7.61 18.67 17.55
C ILE A 244 -8.77 18.11 18.38
N SER A 245 -9.13 16.84 18.21
CA SER A 245 -10.23 16.21 18.96
C SER A 245 -10.05 16.33 20.49
N LYS A 246 -8.82 16.25 21.00
CA LYS A 246 -8.53 16.39 22.43
C LYS A 246 -8.77 17.80 22.97
N ILE A 247 -8.55 18.83 22.17
CA ILE A 247 -8.70 20.25 22.54
C ILE A 247 -10.13 20.72 22.23
N TYR A 248 -10.67 20.25 21.12
CA TYR A 248 -11.96 20.65 20.60
C TYR A 248 -13.12 20.29 21.55
N THR A 249 -13.15 19.07 22.08
CA THR A 249 -14.26 18.60 22.93
C THR A 249 -14.47 19.44 24.21
N PRO A 250 -13.42 19.78 24.98
CA PRO A 250 -13.56 20.72 26.10
C PRO A 250 -14.05 22.11 25.70
N ILE A 251 -13.56 22.63 24.56
CA ILE A 251 -14.00 23.95 24.06
C ILE A 251 -15.50 23.95 23.74
N VAL A 252 -15.96 22.90 23.05
CA VAL A 252 -17.37 22.72 22.69
C VAL A 252 -18.26 22.68 23.97
N LEU A 253 -17.80 21.98 24.99
CA LEU A 253 -18.54 21.91 26.26
C LEU A 253 -18.65 23.30 26.91
N ILE A 254 -17.56 24.08 26.94
CA ILE A 254 -17.57 25.47 27.45
C ILE A 254 -18.51 26.34 26.62
N LEU A 255 -18.47 26.24 25.29
CA LEU A 255 -19.35 26.99 24.39
C LEU A 255 -20.84 26.63 24.62
N ALA A 256 -21.14 25.34 24.80
CA ALA A 256 -22.51 24.93 25.11
C ALA A 256 -23.03 25.57 26.44
N VAL A 257 -22.18 25.57 27.47
CA VAL A 257 -22.52 26.23 28.74
C VAL A 257 -22.71 27.74 28.55
N LEU A 258 -21.87 28.40 27.77
CA LEU A 258 -22.01 29.81 27.43
C LEU A 258 -23.31 30.08 26.67
N ILE A 259 -23.69 29.24 25.71
CA ILE A 259 -24.97 29.34 24.98
C ILE A 259 -26.13 29.28 25.96
N VAL A 260 -26.15 28.30 26.87
CA VAL A 260 -27.18 28.13 27.88
C VAL A 260 -27.30 29.37 28.79
N ALA A 261 -26.17 29.96 29.18
CA ALA A 261 -26.14 31.12 30.07
C ALA A 261 -26.51 32.44 29.37
N THR A 262 -26.08 32.63 28.12
CA THR A 262 -26.20 33.94 27.42
C THR A 262 -27.56 34.11 26.71
N LEU A 263 -28.17 33.05 26.17
CA LEU A 263 -29.42 33.15 25.43
C LEU A 263 -30.58 33.72 26.25
N PRO A 264 -30.80 33.32 27.53
CA PRO A 264 -31.86 33.93 28.36
C PRO A 264 -31.62 35.42 28.60
N ILE A 265 -30.35 35.80 28.80
CA ILE A 265 -30.00 37.20 29.16
C ILE A 265 -30.09 38.12 27.94
N LEU A 266 -29.51 37.71 26.80
CA LEU A 266 -29.41 38.56 25.62
C LEU A 266 -30.64 38.52 24.72
N PHE A 267 -31.28 37.36 24.60
CA PHE A 267 -32.38 37.15 23.66
C PHE A 267 -33.73 36.82 24.32
N LYS A 268 -33.79 36.85 25.66
CA LYS A 268 -35.01 36.56 26.46
C LYS A 268 -35.63 35.19 26.13
N VAL A 269 -34.80 34.22 25.72
CA VAL A 269 -35.19 32.84 25.46
C VAL A 269 -35.47 32.13 26.79
N SER A 270 -36.44 31.22 26.83
CA SER A 270 -36.73 30.45 28.07
C SER A 270 -35.50 29.62 28.48
N ILE A 271 -35.32 29.37 29.77
CA ILE A 271 -34.20 28.56 30.28
C ILE A 271 -34.24 27.15 29.68
N ASN A 272 -35.45 26.56 29.58
CA ASN A 272 -35.61 25.22 28.98
C ASN A 272 -35.19 25.19 27.51
N ASP A 273 -35.57 26.18 26.69
CA ASP A 273 -35.16 26.28 25.30
C ASP A 273 -33.66 26.53 25.18
N SER A 274 -33.09 27.31 26.09
CA SER A 274 -31.65 27.57 26.11
C SER A 274 -30.85 26.31 26.41
N ILE A 275 -31.29 25.50 27.38
CA ILE A 275 -30.70 24.18 27.67
C ILE A 275 -30.86 23.26 26.46
N TYR A 276 -32.04 23.21 25.85
CA TYR A 276 -32.28 22.39 24.65
C TYR A 276 -31.34 22.75 23.51
N ARG A 277 -31.17 24.04 23.22
CA ARG A 277 -30.22 24.49 22.16
C ARG A 277 -28.76 24.15 22.51
N GLY A 278 -28.36 24.29 23.77
CA GLY A 278 -27.05 23.89 24.26
C GLY A 278 -26.80 22.39 24.13
N LEU A 279 -27.78 21.55 24.45
CA LEU A 279 -27.71 20.10 24.30
C LEU A 279 -27.66 19.70 22.82
N THR A 280 -28.48 20.32 21.97
CA THR A 280 -28.43 20.11 20.50
C THR A 280 -27.08 20.51 19.93
N PHE A 281 -26.53 21.65 20.37
CA PHE A 281 -25.18 22.09 19.99
C PHE A 281 -24.11 21.06 20.36
N LEU A 282 -24.19 20.44 21.54
CA LEU A 282 -23.25 19.37 21.95
C LEU A 282 -23.30 18.16 21.02
N VAL A 283 -24.49 17.70 20.63
CA VAL A 283 -24.66 16.55 19.73
C VAL A 283 -24.05 16.84 18.35
N ILE A 284 -24.34 18.02 17.77
CA ILE A 284 -23.82 18.40 16.44
C ILE A 284 -22.31 18.50 16.42
N SER A 285 -21.72 18.88 17.53
CA SER A 285 -20.28 19.20 17.63
C SER A 285 -19.34 17.99 17.57
N CYS A 286 -19.82 16.73 17.46
CA CYS A 286 -18.94 15.57 17.29
C CYS A 286 -18.18 15.63 15.96
N PRO A 287 -16.84 15.53 15.92
CA PRO A 287 -16.09 15.49 14.66
C PRO A 287 -16.04 14.10 14.01
N CYS A 288 -17.06 13.24 14.24
CA CYS A 288 -17.06 11.82 13.87
C CYS A 288 -16.79 11.59 12.38
N ALA A 289 -17.45 12.35 11.49
CA ALA A 289 -17.27 12.23 10.04
C ALA A 289 -15.81 12.44 9.60
N ILE A 290 -15.12 13.40 10.21
CA ILE A 290 -13.70 13.70 9.90
C ILE A 290 -12.80 12.62 10.49
N ALA A 291 -13.02 12.24 11.75
CA ALA A 291 -12.19 11.27 12.45
C ALA A 291 -12.19 9.88 11.80
N ILE A 292 -13.27 9.54 11.08
CA ILE A 292 -13.45 8.24 10.43
C ILE A 292 -13.06 8.28 8.95
N SER A 293 -13.53 9.30 8.21
CA SER A 293 -13.34 9.33 6.76
C SER A 293 -11.88 9.48 6.34
N VAL A 294 -11.06 10.20 7.13
CA VAL A 294 -9.64 10.42 6.79
C VAL A 294 -8.83 9.13 6.85
N PRO A 295 -8.78 8.40 7.99
CA PRO A 295 -8.06 7.12 8.04
C PRO A 295 -8.61 6.10 7.04
N LEU A 296 -9.94 6.05 6.86
CA LEU A 296 -10.56 5.14 5.92
C LEU A 296 -10.14 5.44 4.47
N SER A 297 -10.03 6.73 4.10
CA SER A 297 -9.58 7.13 2.76
C SER A 297 -8.14 6.69 2.50
N TYR A 298 -7.22 6.89 3.45
CA TYR A 298 -5.85 6.39 3.32
C TYR A 298 -5.81 4.87 3.25
N PHE A 299 -6.55 4.18 4.10
CA PHE A 299 -6.62 2.72 4.07
C PHE A 299 -7.16 2.21 2.72
N THR A 300 -8.20 2.84 2.19
CA THR A 300 -8.75 2.51 0.86
C THR A 300 -7.74 2.79 -0.26
N GLY A 301 -6.99 3.89 -0.15
CA GLY A 301 -5.92 4.22 -1.09
C GLY A 301 -4.79 3.19 -1.11
N ILE A 302 -4.33 2.75 0.07
CA ILE A 302 -3.32 1.69 0.22
C ILE A 302 -3.84 0.37 -0.38
N GLY A 303 -5.08 -0.03 -0.07
CA GLY A 303 -5.67 -1.24 -0.64
C GLY A 303 -5.83 -1.17 -2.16
N THR A 304 -6.17 0.01 -2.70
CA THR A 304 -6.24 0.22 -4.16
C THR A 304 -4.85 0.17 -4.79
N SER A 305 -3.83 0.73 -4.15
CA SER A 305 -2.44 0.63 -4.60
C SER A 305 -1.97 -0.81 -4.65
N SER A 306 -2.23 -1.59 -3.60
CA SER A 306 -1.88 -3.01 -3.55
C SER A 306 -2.54 -3.82 -4.68
N LYS A 307 -3.81 -3.56 -4.98
CA LYS A 307 -4.51 -4.19 -6.12
C LYS A 307 -3.85 -3.89 -7.48
N ASN A 308 -3.13 -2.77 -7.59
CA ASN A 308 -2.38 -2.38 -8.78
C ASN A 308 -0.88 -2.75 -8.67
N GLY A 309 -0.51 -3.73 -7.85
CA GLY A 309 0.86 -4.21 -7.71
C GLY A 309 1.80 -3.24 -6.98
N ILE A 310 1.29 -2.34 -6.15
CA ILE A 310 2.06 -1.31 -5.43
C ILE A 310 1.82 -1.47 -3.94
N LEU A 311 2.80 -2.00 -3.21
CA LEU A 311 2.74 -2.18 -1.75
C LEU A 311 3.25 -0.93 -1.04
N ILE A 312 2.39 -0.25 -0.28
CA ILE A 312 2.72 0.96 0.47
C ILE A 312 2.68 0.63 1.97
N LYS A 313 3.80 0.79 2.66
CA LYS A 313 3.99 0.40 4.08
C LYS A 313 3.47 1.42 5.10
N GLY A 314 2.73 2.44 4.68
CA GLY A 314 2.18 3.41 5.60
C GLY A 314 1.35 4.51 4.93
N SER A 315 0.33 5.00 5.63
CA SER A 315 -0.51 6.10 5.15
C SER A 315 0.28 7.40 4.95
N ASN A 316 1.34 7.62 5.76
CA ASN A 316 2.24 8.74 5.60
C ASN A 316 2.99 8.73 4.26
N TYR A 317 3.38 7.56 3.75
CA TYR A 317 4.04 7.44 2.46
C TYR A 317 3.07 7.70 1.31
N LEU A 318 1.82 7.21 1.42
CA LEU A 318 0.78 7.54 0.46
C LEU A 318 0.50 9.06 0.42
N ASP A 319 0.47 9.75 1.58
CA ASP A 319 0.30 11.21 1.63
C ASP A 319 1.50 11.94 1.01
N ASN A 320 2.72 11.51 1.32
CA ASN A 320 3.95 12.10 0.81
C ASN A 320 4.07 11.99 -0.71
N LEU A 321 3.62 10.89 -1.33
CA LEU A 321 3.60 10.72 -2.79
C LEU A 321 2.89 11.88 -3.50
N SER A 322 1.78 12.39 -2.94
CA SER A 322 1.05 13.53 -3.51
C SER A 322 1.80 14.86 -3.44
N ASN A 323 2.85 14.93 -2.62
CA ASN A 323 3.66 16.14 -2.40
C ASN A 323 5.07 16.01 -3.02
N THR A 324 5.32 14.96 -3.78
CA THR A 324 6.62 14.70 -4.40
C THR A 324 7.04 15.83 -5.32
N LYS A 325 8.29 16.26 -5.17
CA LYS A 325 8.92 17.29 -6.01
C LYS A 325 10.08 16.74 -6.84
N ASN A 326 10.80 15.77 -6.27
CA ASN A 326 11.96 15.18 -6.91
C ASN A 326 11.86 13.66 -6.91
N ILE A 327 12.39 13.04 -7.95
CA ILE A 327 12.58 11.60 -8.02
C ILE A 327 13.98 11.29 -8.52
N ILE A 328 14.68 10.46 -7.77
CA ILE A 328 16.03 10.01 -8.06
C ILE A 328 15.94 8.54 -8.42
N PHE A 329 16.43 8.19 -9.58
CA PHE A 329 16.54 6.80 -10.04
C PHE A 329 17.98 6.32 -9.93
N ASP A 330 18.17 5.12 -9.38
CA ASP A 330 19.38 4.39 -9.73
C ASP A 330 19.33 3.97 -11.21
N LYS A 331 20.46 3.75 -11.83
CA LYS A 331 20.50 3.32 -13.24
C LYS A 331 20.25 1.82 -13.36
N THR A 332 21.14 1.02 -12.76
CA THR A 332 21.25 -0.43 -13.00
C THR A 332 20.13 -1.20 -12.30
N GLY A 333 19.41 -2.05 -13.03
CA GLY A 333 18.28 -2.79 -12.45
C GLY A 333 17.03 -1.93 -12.17
N THR A 334 17.11 -0.61 -12.32
CA THR A 334 16.00 0.32 -12.10
C THR A 334 15.51 0.96 -13.39
N LEU A 335 16.31 1.80 -14.05
CA LEU A 335 16.01 2.34 -15.39
C LEU A 335 16.36 1.37 -16.50
N THR A 336 17.20 0.39 -16.19
CA THR A 336 17.69 -0.64 -17.09
C THR A 336 17.33 -2.03 -16.55
N ASN A 337 17.38 -3.04 -17.40
CA ASN A 337 17.01 -4.42 -17.04
C ASN A 337 18.11 -5.14 -16.21
N GLY A 338 19.28 -4.54 -16.00
CA GLY A 338 20.45 -5.22 -15.42
C GLY A 338 21.00 -6.34 -16.31
N SER A 339 20.58 -6.38 -17.57
CA SER A 339 21.01 -7.37 -18.55
C SER A 339 21.84 -6.68 -19.64
N TYR A 340 23.01 -7.23 -19.87
CA TYR A 340 23.95 -6.70 -20.85
C TYR A 340 23.68 -7.27 -22.24
N GLU A 341 23.58 -6.39 -23.24
CA GLU A 341 23.49 -6.79 -24.64
C GLU A 341 24.59 -6.15 -25.46
N VAL A 342 25.02 -6.88 -26.49
CA VAL A 342 25.93 -6.34 -27.48
C VAL A 342 25.19 -5.31 -28.33
N THR A 343 25.57 -4.04 -28.19
CA THR A 343 24.91 -2.92 -28.88
C THR A 343 25.62 -2.50 -30.15
N ASN A 344 26.93 -2.70 -30.23
CA ASN A 344 27.68 -2.44 -31.44
C ASN A 344 28.90 -3.38 -31.53
N ILE A 345 29.23 -3.81 -32.76
CA ILE A 345 30.47 -4.50 -33.11
C ILE A 345 31.15 -3.64 -34.18
N GLU A 346 32.29 -3.09 -33.81
CA GLU A 346 33.15 -2.35 -34.71
C GLU A 346 34.28 -3.29 -35.21
N LEU A 347 34.25 -3.57 -36.50
CA LEU A 347 35.24 -4.43 -37.12
C LEU A 347 36.52 -3.64 -37.42
N ILE A 348 37.64 -4.09 -36.87
CA ILE A 348 38.99 -3.55 -37.13
C ILE A 348 39.58 -4.30 -38.28
N ASP A 349 39.46 -5.62 -38.28
CA ASP A 349 39.84 -6.47 -39.42
C ASP A 349 38.59 -6.78 -40.25
N LYS A 350 38.56 -6.28 -41.48
CA LYS A 350 37.48 -6.44 -42.45
C LYS A 350 37.38 -7.83 -43.09
N THR A 351 38.28 -8.74 -42.73
CA THR A 351 38.21 -10.15 -43.20
C THR A 351 37.12 -10.94 -42.51
N TYR A 352 36.60 -10.43 -41.37
CA TYR A 352 35.50 -11.02 -40.59
C TYR A 352 34.20 -10.23 -40.76
N THR A 353 33.09 -10.94 -40.70
CA THR A 353 31.76 -10.32 -40.64
C THR A 353 31.32 -10.10 -39.19
N LYS A 354 30.33 -9.25 -38.97
CA LYS A 354 29.75 -9.03 -37.62
C LYS A 354 29.10 -10.29 -37.07
N GLU A 355 28.52 -11.11 -37.93
CA GLU A 355 27.89 -12.39 -37.60
C GLU A 355 28.94 -13.41 -37.14
N GLU A 356 30.08 -13.49 -37.78
CA GLU A 356 31.20 -14.37 -37.39
C GLU A 356 31.78 -13.95 -36.04
N ILE A 357 31.98 -12.65 -35.81
CA ILE A 357 32.44 -12.11 -34.52
C ILE A 357 31.43 -12.40 -33.40
N MET A 358 30.13 -12.25 -33.68
CA MET A 358 29.09 -12.60 -32.72
C MET A 358 29.07 -14.11 -32.41
N ASP A 359 29.25 -14.99 -33.39
CA ASP A 359 29.31 -16.44 -33.18
C ASP A 359 30.51 -16.82 -32.29
N ILE A 360 31.68 -16.24 -32.58
CA ILE A 360 32.91 -16.45 -31.78
C ILE A 360 32.69 -15.97 -30.34
N LEU A 361 32.10 -14.78 -30.17
CA LEU A 361 31.78 -14.22 -28.86
C LEU A 361 30.85 -15.15 -28.07
N LEU A 362 29.75 -15.59 -28.68
CA LEU A 362 28.75 -16.46 -28.03
C LEU A 362 29.37 -17.82 -27.65
N LYS A 363 30.20 -18.40 -28.49
CA LYS A 363 30.90 -19.67 -28.21
C LYS A 363 31.85 -19.55 -27.01
N GLY A 364 32.62 -18.47 -26.93
CA GLY A 364 33.56 -18.23 -25.83
C GLY A 364 32.81 -17.91 -24.52
N GLU A 365 31.89 -16.96 -24.55
CA GLU A 365 31.16 -16.50 -23.36
C GLU A 365 30.19 -17.56 -22.81
N SER A 366 29.75 -18.54 -23.62
CA SER A 366 28.94 -19.67 -23.16
C SER A 366 29.60 -20.56 -22.12
N LEU A 367 30.92 -20.52 -22.05
CA LEU A 367 31.73 -21.30 -21.12
C LEU A 367 32.15 -20.49 -19.87
N SER A 368 31.89 -19.18 -19.85
CA SER A 368 32.22 -18.31 -18.74
C SER A 368 31.08 -18.23 -17.71
N SER A 369 31.44 -18.20 -16.43
CA SER A 369 30.52 -17.98 -15.33
C SER A 369 30.29 -16.51 -15.00
N HIS A 370 30.91 -15.59 -15.74
CA HIS A 370 30.79 -14.15 -15.47
C HIS A 370 29.38 -13.64 -15.77
N PRO A 371 28.78 -12.75 -14.95
CA PRO A 371 27.40 -12.22 -15.15
C PRO A 371 27.18 -11.57 -16.52
N ILE A 372 28.19 -10.86 -17.05
CA ILE A 372 28.13 -10.25 -18.40
C ILE A 372 28.04 -11.35 -19.46
N ALA A 373 28.87 -12.40 -19.36
CA ALA A 373 28.85 -13.54 -20.27
C ALA A 373 27.47 -14.22 -20.28
N SER A 374 26.95 -14.55 -19.11
CA SER A 374 25.62 -15.14 -18.95
C SER A 374 24.51 -14.27 -19.58
N SER A 375 24.61 -12.95 -19.48
CA SER A 375 23.64 -11.99 -20.08
C SER A 375 23.75 -12.00 -21.61
N ILE A 376 24.96 -11.99 -22.17
CA ILE A 376 25.21 -11.99 -23.64
C ILE A 376 24.65 -13.26 -24.28
N VAL A 377 24.81 -14.40 -23.61
CA VAL A 377 24.42 -15.73 -24.11
C VAL A 377 22.94 -16.01 -23.95
N LYS A 378 22.28 -15.35 -22.99
CA LYS A 378 20.87 -15.57 -22.65
C LYS A 378 19.95 -15.44 -23.87
N ASN A 379 19.13 -16.46 -24.11
CA ASN A 379 18.20 -16.54 -25.26
C ASN A 379 18.83 -16.56 -26.66
N LYS A 380 20.11 -16.79 -26.77
CA LYS A 380 20.79 -16.97 -28.06
C LYS A 380 20.97 -18.45 -28.39
N LYS A 381 20.74 -18.84 -29.64
CA LYS A 381 21.06 -20.19 -30.11
C LYS A 381 22.56 -20.24 -30.42
N ILE A 382 23.27 -21.16 -29.79
CA ILE A 382 24.68 -21.41 -30.02
C ILE A 382 24.76 -22.70 -30.83
N ASN A 383 25.32 -22.61 -32.03
CA ASN A 383 25.57 -23.76 -32.88
C ASN A 383 26.95 -24.30 -32.55
N ASN A 384 27.10 -25.60 -32.37
CA ASN A 384 28.32 -26.36 -32.10
C ASN A 384 29.44 -25.61 -31.35
N ILE A 385 29.72 -26.04 -30.12
CA ILE A 385 30.80 -25.45 -29.31
C ILE A 385 32.10 -26.21 -29.59
N ASP A 386 32.81 -25.79 -30.63
CA ASP A 386 34.11 -26.35 -31.01
C ASP A 386 35.30 -25.63 -30.32
N VAL A 387 35.10 -25.30 -29.03
CA VAL A 387 36.05 -24.55 -28.21
C VAL A 387 36.94 -25.51 -27.44
N THR A 388 38.26 -25.31 -27.52
CA THR A 388 39.25 -26.08 -26.77
C THR A 388 40.16 -25.15 -25.95
N ASN A 389 40.82 -25.67 -24.91
CA ASN A 389 41.75 -24.94 -24.05
C ASN A 389 41.17 -23.66 -23.43
N PHE A 390 39.87 -23.67 -23.04
CA PHE A 390 39.20 -22.53 -22.38
C PHE A 390 39.89 -22.19 -21.06
N LYS A 391 40.15 -20.91 -20.84
CA LYS A 391 40.67 -20.35 -19.57
C LYS A 391 40.00 -19.03 -19.30
N GLU A 392 39.50 -18.86 -18.07
CA GLU A 392 39.00 -17.59 -17.54
C GLU A 392 40.13 -16.87 -16.81
N ILE A 393 40.43 -15.62 -17.20
CA ILE A 393 41.52 -14.81 -16.64
C ILE A 393 40.84 -13.76 -15.75
N LYS A 394 40.96 -13.95 -14.46
CA LYS A 394 40.26 -13.14 -13.43
C LYS A 394 40.49 -11.64 -13.65
N GLY A 395 39.39 -10.90 -13.81
CA GLY A 395 39.38 -9.43 -13.98
C GLY A 395 39.88 -8.94 -15.35
N GLN A 396 40.16 -9.83 -16.31
CA GLN A 396 40.66 -9.47 -17.64
C GLN A 396 39.80 -9.99 -18.78
N GLY A 397 39.30 -11.22 -18.72
CA GLY A 397 38.47 -11.81 -19.77
C GLY A 397 38.67 -13.31 -19.90
N ILE A 398 38.46 -13.84 -21.12
CA ILE A 398 38.55 -15.26 -21.46
C ILE A 398 39.56 -15.51 -22.60
N SER A 399 40.16 -16.70 -22.59
CA SER A 399 41.07 -17.18 -23.63
C SER A 399 40.66 -18.59 -24.00
N PHE A 400 40.62 -18.89 -25.29
CA PHE A 400 40.30 -20.23 -25.81
C PHE A 400 40.87 -20.45 -27.22
N LYS A 401 40.85 -21.70 -27.69
CA LYS A 401 41.18 -22.03 -29.09
C LYS A 401 39.92 -22.39 -29.86
N LEU A 402 39.77 -21.79 -31.03
CA LEU A 402 38.73 -22.09 -32.01
C LEU A 402 39.40 -22.38 -33.37
N ASN A 403 39.22 -23.59 -33.92
CA ASN A 403 39.88 -24.02 -35.17
C ASN A 403 41.40 -23.77 -35.15
N ASP A 404 42.09 -24.18 -34.07
CA ASP A 404 43.50 -23.98 -33.79
C ASP A 404 43.99 -22.53 -33.67
N LYS A 405 43.12 -21.55 -33.83
CA LYS A 405 43.42 -20.13 -33.61
C LYS A 405 43.20 -19.76 -32.14
N LEU A 406 44.15 -19.03 -31.56
CA LEU A 406 44.01 -18.48 -30.21
C LEU A 406 43.06 -17.28 -30.24
N VAL A 407 42.00 -17.33 -29.46
CA VAL A 407 41.02 -16.23 -29.29
C VAL A 407 41.15 -15.69 -27.88
N LEU A 408 41.24 -14.36 -27.76
CA LEU A 408 41.18 -13.62 -26.51
C LEU A 408 39.97 -12.69 -26.57
N ILE A 409 39.11 -12.72 -25.54
CA ILE A 409 38.01 -11.81 -25.40
C ILE A 409 38.09 -11.20 -24.00
N GLY A 410 38.19 -9.88 -23.92
CA GLY A 410 38.30 -9.22 -22.61
C GLY A 410 38.57 -7.73 -22.71
N ASN A 411 39.04 -7.17 -21.60
CA ASN A 411 39.34 -5.74 -21.50
C ASN A 411 40.63 -5.39 -22.30
N LYS A 412 40.88 -4.09 -22.41
CA LYS A 412 42.06 -3.56 -23.14
C LYS A 412 43.41 -4.10 -22.63
N THR A 413 43.49 -4.49 -21.36
CA THR A 413 44.72 -5.04 -20.77
C THR A 413 45.02 -6.44 -21.28
N LEU A 414 43.99 -7.31 -21.39
CA LEU A 414 44.16 -8.66 -21.93
C LEU A 414 44.49 -8.63 -23.42
N CYS A 415 43.84 -7.76 -24.16
CA CYS A 415 44.00 -7.70 -25.62
C CYS A 415 45.09 -6.72 -26.08
N ASN A 416 45.74 -6.00 -25.16
CA ASN A 416 46.77 -4.98 -25.45
C ASN A 416 46.33 -3.97 -26.52
N CYS A 417 45.08 -3.46 -26.37
CA CYS A 417 44.43 -2.56 -27.32
C CYS A 417 44.40 -1.12 -26.79
N HIS A 418 44.41 -0.14 -27.71
CA HIS A 418 44.40 1.29 -27.35
C HIS A 418 43.02 1.94 -27.42
N GLU A 419 42.03 1.26 -27.99
CA GLU A 419 40.68 1.77 -28.16
C GLU A 419 39.85 1.65 -26.87
N GLU A 420 38.92 2.57 -26.66
CA GLU A 420 37.99 2.54 -25.55
C GLU A 420 36.72 1.77 -25.92
N ALA A 421 36.75 0.43 -25.78
CA ALA A 421 35.58 -0.43 -25.85
C ALA A 421 35.44 -1.24 -24.55
N VAL A 422 34.27 -1.84 -24.31
CA VAL A 422 34.05 -2.66 -23.13
C VAL A 422 34.71 -4.03 -23.26
N LEU A 423 34.62 -4.64 -24.45
CA LEU A 423 35.27 -5.88 -24.78
C LEU A 423 36.05 -5.74 -26.11
N HIS A 424 37.20 -6.34 -26.14
CA HIS A 424 38.02 -6.47 -27.32
C HIS A 424 38.13 -7.95 -27.70
N LEU A 425 38.11 -8.24 -28.97
CA LEU A 425 38.30 -9.59 -29.50
C LEU A 425 39.57 -9.64 -30.33
N ASN A 426 40.51 -10.47 -29.91
CA ASN A 426 41.75 -10.72 -30.63
C ASN A 426 41.77 -12.17 -31.13
N ILE A 427 42.31 -12.38 -32.34
CA ILE A 427 42.57 -13.69 -32.93
C ILE A 427 44.04 -13.75 -33.32
N ASN A 428 44.77 -14.74 -32.78
CA ASN A 428 46.21 -14.89 -32.97
C ASN A 428 46.98 -13.57 -32.71
N GLU A 429 46.70 -12.94 -31.56
CA GLU A 429 47.31 -11.67 -31.10
C GLU A 429 46.95 -10.43 -31.95
N THR A 430 46.12 -10.58 -32.98
CA THR A 430 45.67 -9.46 -33.80
C THR A 430 44.31 -8.97 -33.29
N HIS A 431 44.13 -7.65 -33.06
CA HIS A 431 42.86 -7.05 -32.68
C HIS A 431 41.90 -7.05 -33.88
N VAL A 432 40.80 -7.79 -33.76
CA VAL A 432 39.84 -8.04 -34.83
C VAL A 432 38.60 -7.21 -34.70
N ALA A 433 38.11 -7.05 -33.49
CA ALA A 433 36.88 -6.27 -33.24
C ALA A 433 36.85 -5.63 -31.85
N SER A 434 36.23 -4.48 -31.79
CA SER A 434 35.83 -3.79 -30.56
C SER A 434 34.32 -3.95 -30.34
N ILE A 435 33.94 -4.46 -29.18
CA ILE A 435 32.56 -4.82 -28.87
C ILE A 435 32.04 -3.91 -27.75
N THR A 436 30.99 -3.17 -28.07
CA THR A 436 30.29 -2.32 -27.08
C THR A 436 29.14 -3.11 -26.49
N ILE A 437 29.15 -3.18 -25.17
CA ILE A 437 28.08 -3.79 -24.39
C ILE A 437 27.40 -2.68 -23.60
N SER A 438 26.09 -2.65 -23.59
CA SER A 438 25.34 -1.75 -22.71
C SER A 438 24.20 -2.48 -22.04
N ASP A 439 23.84 -2.00 -20.87
CA ASP A 439 22.64 -2.42 -20.17
C ASP A 439 21.40 -1.90 -20.92
N THR A 440 20.41 -2.74 -21.12
CA THR A 440 19.22 -2.40 -21.90
C THR A 440 18.28 -1.53 -21.08
N ILE A 441 17.84 -0.40 -21.66
CA ILE A 441 16.85 0.50 -21.05
C ILE A 441 15.48 -0.22 -21.03
N LYS A 442 14.77 -0.15 -19.90
CA LYS A 442 13.41 -0.68 -19.80
C LYS A 442 12.47 0.02 -20.78
N GLU A 443 11.58 -0.76 -21.39
CA GLU A 443 10.68 -0.29 -22.43
C GLU A 443 9.85 0.93 -22.01
N ASN A 444 9.40 0.96 -20.76
CA ASN A 444 8.54 2.03 -20.20
C ASN A 444 9.30 3.21 -19.61
N ALA A 445 10.64 3.17 -19.53
CA ALA A 445 11.44 4.19 -18.83
C ALA A 445 11.24 5.60 -19.43
N HIS A 446 11.33 5.73 -20.76
CA HIS A 446 11.19 7.03 -21.43
C HIS A 446 9.79 7.63 -21.22
N GLU A 447 8.72 6.82 -21.34
CA GLU A 447 7.34 7.29 -21.14
C GLU A 447 7.10 7.71 -19.68
N THR A 448 7.65 6.95 -18.73
CA THR A 448 7.57 7.26 -17.29
C THR A 448 8.25 8.58 -16.96
N ILE A 449 9.50 8.80 -17.42
CA ILE A 449 10.21 10.07 -17.21
C ILE A 449 9.43 11.25 -17.79
N LYS A 450 8.92 11.11 -19.02
CA LYS A 450 8.09 12.14 -19.66
C LYS A 450 6.82 12.44 -18.86
N SER A 451 6.17 11.42 -18.28
CA SER A 451 4.96 11.59 -17.48
C SER A 451 5.25 12.25 -16.13
N LEU A 452 6.36 11.92 -15.48
CA LEU A 452 6.81 12.58 -14.25
C LEU A 452 7.05 14.07 -14.47
N LYS A 453 7.71 14.45 -15.56
CA LYS A 453 7.92 15.85 -15.94
C LYS A 453 6.62 16.61 -16.17
N LYS A 454 5.62 15.97 -16.82
CA LYS A 454 4.29 16.57 -16.97
C LYS A 454 3.60 16.84 -15.63
N LEU A 455 3.89 16.03 -14.60
CA LEU A 455 3.41 16.23 -13.23
C LEU A 455 4.21 17.31 -12.47
N GLY A 456 5.22 17.93 -13.09
CA GLY A 456 6.07 18.95 -12.47
C GLY A 456 7.11 18.37 -11.49
N ILE A 457 7.47 17.10 -11.64
CA ILE A 457 8.46 16.40 -10.82
C ILE A 457 9.82 16.45 -11.52
N THR A 458 10.84 16.93 -10.82
CA THR A 458 12.22 16.98 -11.31
C THR A 458 12.85 15.59 -11.22
N THR A 459 13.47 15.14 -12.31
CA THR A 459 14.05 13.79 -12.42
C THR A 459 15.56 13.80 -12.29
N TYR A 460 16.09 12.86 -11.53
CA TYR A 460 17.53 12.66 -11.33
C TYR A 460 17.91 11.21 -11.66
N MET A 461 19.12 11.00 -12.15
CA MET A 461 19.74 9.70 -12.27
C MET A 461 21.06 9.66 -11.51
N PHE A 462 21.25 8.67 -10.63
CA PHE A 462 22.49 8.41 -9.92
C PHE A 462 23.07 7.08 -10.40
N THR A 463 24.36 7.06 -10.74
CA THR A 463 25.02 5.85 -11.22
C THR A 463 26.53 5.84 -10.89
N GLY A 464 27.07 4.64 -10.70
CA GLY A 464 28.51 4.42 -10.60
C GLY A 464 29.23 4.38 -11.95
N ASP A 465 28.49 4.42 -13.08
CA ASP A 465 29.07 4.39 -14.42
C ASP A 465 29.92 5.62 -14.72
N ASN A 466 30.79 5.45 -15.73
CA ASN A 466 31.56 6.56 -16.28
C ASN A 466 30.64 7.64 -16.93
N LYS A 467 31.19 8.86 -17.05
CA LYS A 467 30.48 10.03 -17.56
C LYS A 467 29.81 9.78 -18.91
N ASN A 468 30.49 9.17 -19.87
CA ASN A 468 30.00 9.01 -21.24
C ASN A 468 28.76 8.09 -21.29
N THR A 469 28.82 6.96 -20.62
CA THR A 469 27.70 6.00 -20.53
C THR A 469 26.50 6.62 -19.82
N ALA A 470 26.73 7.28 -18.68
CA ALA A 470 25.69 7.93 -17.91
C ALA A 470 24.96 9.04 -18.70
N LEU A 471 25.70 9.91 -19.37
CA LEU A 471 25.13 10.99 -20.18
C LEU A 471 24.37 10.44 -21.40
N THR A 472 24.87 9.40 -22.04
CA THR A 472 24.18 8.76 -23.19
C THR A 472 22.80 8.24 -22.79
N ILE A 473 22.72 7.48 -21.69
CA ILE A 473 21.45 6.91 -21.21
C ILE A 473 20.52 8.00 -20.66
N GLY A 474 21.04 8.90 -19.82
CA GLY A 474 20.23 9.94 -19.20
C GLY A 474 19.64 10.93 -20.22
N ASN A 475 20.41 11.33 -21.24
CA ASN A 475 19.93 12.18 -22.33
C ASN A 475 18.91 11.45 -23.20
N LYS A 476 19.12 10.15 -23.51
CA LYS A 476 18.16 9.34 -24.26
C LYS A 476 16.81 9.23 -23.52
N LEU A 477 16.83 9.15 -22.20
CA LEU A 477 15.63 9.12 -21.36
C LEU A 477 15.05 10.52 -21.11
N GLY A 478 15.82 11.57 -21.35
CA GLY A 478 15.43 12.95 -21.10
C GLY A 478 15.42 13.31 -19.61
N ILE A 479 16.32 12.76 -18.81
CA ILE A 479 16.45 13.06 -17.36
C ILE A 479 17.01 14.46 -17.15
N ASP A 480 16.52 15.21 -16.13
CA ASP A 480 16.91 16.61 -15.90
C ASP A 480 18.32 16.73 -15.34
N ASN A 481 18.71 15.85 -14.41
CA ASN A 481 19.97 15.91 -13.69
C ASN A 481 20.63 14.53 -13.64
N ILE A 482 21.89 14.44 -14.06
CA ILE A 482 22.63 13.19 -14.13
C ILE A 482 23.87 13.32 -13.25
N LYS A 483 24.06 12.36 -12.33
CA LYS A 483 25.25 12.20 -11.49
C LYS A 483 25.89 10.85 -11.79
N TYR A 484 27.17 10.85 -12.08
CA TYR A 484 27.94 9.69 -12.53
C TYR A 484 29.19 9.47 -11.65
N GLU A 485 29.85 8.33 -11.83
CA GLU A 485 31.07 7.92 -11.09
C GLU A 485 30.89 7.96 -9.57
N MET A 486 29.67 7.58 -9.10
CA MET A 486 29.29 7.66 -7.70
C MET A 486 29.57 6.35 -6.96
N LEU A 487 30.22 6.45 -5.83
CA LEU A 487 30.26 5.38 -4.83
C LEU A 487 28.92 5.34 -4.05
N PRO A 488 28.57 4.23 -3.38
CA PRO A 488 27.34 4.17 -2.56
C PRO A 488 27.26 5.28 -1.50
N THR A 489 28.39 5.68 -0.91
CA THR A 489 28.48 6.80 0.03
C THR A 489 28.19 8.14 -0.60
N ASP A 490 28.53 8.32 -1.87
CA ASP A 490 28.28 9.55 -2.62
C ASP A 490 26.81 9.67 -3.03
N LYS A 491 26.15 8.54 -3.36
CA LYS A 491 24.70 8.50 -3.59
C LYS A 491 23.95 9.01 -2.36
N TYR A 492 24.32 8.54 -1.16
CA TYR A 492 23.73 8.99 0.10
C TYR A 492 23.90 10.50 0.32
N LYS A 493 25.13 11.03 0.19
CA LYS A 493 25.42 12.47 0.36
C LYS A 493 24.66 13.32 -0.66
N ASN A 494 24.64 12.92 -1.93
CA ASN A 494 23.94 13.65 -2.97
C ASN A 494 22.42 13.59 -2.80
N TYR A 495 21.87 12.47 -2.28
CA TYR A 495 20.47 12.41 -1.88
C TYR A 495 20.14 13.50 -0.84
N GLU A 496 20.94 13.61 0.23
CA GLU A 496 20.75 14.64 1.27
C GLU A 496 20.75 16.06 0.67
N LEU A 497 21.66 16.37 -0.27
CA LEU A 497 21.72 17.68 -0.91
C LEU A 497 20.45 18.00 -1.72
N VAL A 498 19.88 17.00 -2.40
CA VAL A 498 18.64 17.18 -3.18
C VAL A 498 17.43 17.33 -2.24
N SER A 499 17.35 16.50 -1.19
CA SER A 499 16.23 16.47 -0.25
C SER A 499 16.13 17.72 0.62
N GLN A 500 17.28 18.29 1.08
CA GLN A 500 17.30 19.45 1.97
C GLN A 500 16.70 20.72 1.37
N ASN A 501 16.81 20.91 0.05
CA ASN A 501 16.47 22.17 -0.60
C ASN A 501 15.15 22.15 -1.40
N ASN A 502 14.56 21.00 -1.69
CA ASN A 502 13.59 20.89 -2.78
C ASN A 502 12.27 20.15 -2.44
N GLY A 503 11.95 19.85 -1.18
CA GLY A 503 10.70 19.16 -0.79
C GLY A 503 10.80 17.63 -0.88
N ILE A 504 9.66 16.92 -0.83
CA ILE A 504 9.61 15.46 -0.78
C ILE A 504 10.35 14.86 -1.98
N THR A 505 11.35 14.04 -1.67
CA THR A 505 12.25 13.40 -2.65
C THR A 505 12.12 11.88 -2.55
N ILE A 506 11.75 11.26 -3.68
CA ILE A 506 11.70 9.80 -3.84
C ILE A 506 13.07 9.30 -4.29
N PHE A 507 13.50 8.16 -3.75
CA PHE A 507 14.61 7.38 -4.31
C PHE A 507 14.08 6.04 -4.80
N VAL A 508 14.41 5.67 -6.04
CA VAL A 508 14.02 4.41 -6.68
C VAL A 508 15.27 3.58 -6.96
N GLY A 509 15.30 2.35 -6.46
CA GLY A 509 16.44 1.44 -6.62
C GLY A 509 16.01 -0.04 -6.63
N ASP A 510 16.99 -0.94 -6.81
CA ASP A 510 16.77 -2.40 -6.79
C ASP A 510 16.67 -3.01 -5.38
N GLY A 511 17.02 -2.25 -4.36
CA GLY A 511 16.95 -2.64 -2.95
C GLY A 511 18.17 -3.38 -2.40
N ILE A 512 19.07 -3.89 -3.24
CA ILE A 512 20.24 -4.66 -2.81
C ILE A 512 21.42 -3.73 -2.53
N ASN A 513 21.80 -2.94 -3.51
CA ASN A 513 22.98 -2.06 -3.42
C ASN A 513 22.64 -0.70 -2.78
N ASP A 514 21.40 -0.26 -2.91
CA ASP A 514 20.95 1.07 -2.52
C ASP A 514 20.15 1.10 -1.21
N ALA A 515 20.11 -0.02 -0.45
CA ALA A 515 19.38 -0.14 0.80
C ALA A 515 19.61 1.03 1.80
N PRO A 516 20.86 1.55 1.99
CA PRO A 516 21.08 2.69 2.88
C PRO A 516 20.40 3.98 2.40
N VAL A 517 20.35 4.23 1.08
CA VAL A 517 19.72 5.42 0.51
C VAL A 517 18.20 5.27 0.51
N LEU A 518 17.69 4.08 0.17
CA LEU A 518 16.25 3.75 0.22
C LEU A 518 15.67 3.98 1.62
N LYS A 519 16.38 3.49 2.66
CA LYS A 519 15.94 3.62 4.05
C LYS A 519 16.00 5.06 4.58
N ARG A 520 16.90 5.89 4.01
CA ARG A 520 17.06 7.30 4.38
C ARG A 520 16.09 8.21 3.64
N ALA A 521 15.63 7.79 2.47
CA ALA A 521 14.78 8.61 1.61
C ALA A 521 13.48 9.05 2.31
N ASP A 522 12.91 10.19 1.89
CA ASP A 522 11.57 10.60 2.30
C ASP A 522 10.54 9.53 1.88
N ILE A 523 10.78 8.93 0.72
CA ILE A 523 10.11 7.72 0.23
C ILE A 523 11.13 6.88 -0.54
N GLY A 524 11.45 5.69 -0.03
CA GLY A 524 12.23 4.68 -0.74
C GLY A 524 11.31 3.75 -1.53
N ILE A 525 11.52 3.62 -2.84
CA ILE A 525 10.78 2.69 -3.71
C ILE A 525 11.73 1.61 -4.22
N SER A 526 11.41 0.33 -3.96
CA SER A 526 12.13 -0.80 -4.56
C SER A 526 11.39 -1.39 -5.75
N MET A 527 12.17 -1.80 -6.76
CA MET A 527 11.68 -2.41 -8.00
C MET A 527 11.69 -3.93 -7.89
N GLY A 528 10.65 -4.60 -8.43
CA GLY A 528 10.61 -6.06 -8.60
C GLY A 528 10.80 -6.89 -7.32
N GLY A 529 10.56 -6.31 -6.16
CA GLY A 529 11.06 -6.77 -4.87
C GLY A 529 10.31 -7.91 -4.19
N VAL A 530 9.32 -8.54 -4.81
CA VAL A 530 8.51 -9.59 -4.13
C VAL A 530 9.33 -10.85 -3.83
N GLY A 531 10.48 -11.02 -4.48
CA GLY A 531 11.41 -12.13 -4.24
C GLY A 531 12.61 -11.80 -3.33
N SER A 532 12.82 -10.53 -2.94
CA SER A 532 13.94 -10.08 -2.10
C SER A 532 13.44 -9.50 -0.79
N ASP A 533 13.65 -10.23 0.29
CA ASP A 533 13.29 -9.77 1.65
C ASP A 533 14.03 -8.49 2.03
N GLU A 534 15.30 -8.35 1.57
CA GLU A 534 16.14 -7.17 1.82
C GLU A 534 15.58 -5.91 1.16
N ALA A 535 15.12 -6.02 -0.10
CA ALA A 535 14.48 -4.91 -0.80
C ALA A 535 13.16 -4.49 -0.15
N ILE A 536 12.35 -5.50 0.26
CA ILE A 536 11.13 -5.26 1.01
C ILE A 536 11.45 -4.55 2.33
N GLU A 537 12.45 -4.98 3.09
CA GLU A 537 12.77 -4.37 4.39
C GLU A 537 13.32 -2.94 4.27
N ALA A 538 14.12 -2.67 3.26
CA ALA A 538 14.79 -1.39 3.08
C ALA A 538 13.90 -0.27 2.54
N SER A 539 12.82 -0.58 1.83
CA SER A 539 11.97 0.39 1.13
C SER A 539 10.68 0.72 1.90
N ASP A 540 10.04 1.83 1.57
CA ASP A 540 8.73 2.26 2.07
C ASP A 540 7.59 1.85 1.13
N ILE A 541 7.91 1.72 -0.15
CA ILE A 541 7.01 1.27 -1.21
C ILE A 541 7.74 0.19 -2.02
N VAL A 542 7.03 -0.90 -2.30
CA VAL A 542 7.54 -2.00 -3.13
C VAL A 542 6.69 -2.09 -4.38
N LEU A 543 7.31 -2.03 -5.53
CA LEU A 543 6.66 -2.36 -6.80
C LEU A 543 6.81 -3.86 -7.01
N MET A 544 5.67 -4.56 -7.10
CA MET A 544 5.65 -6.02 -7.22
C MET A 544 6.15 -6.50 -8.58
N GLU A 545 5.98 -5.65 -9.58
CA GLU A 545 6.47 -5.83 -10.94
C GLU A 545 7.65 -4.90 -11.21
N ASP A 546 8.47 -5.30 -12.16
CA ASP A 546 9.59 -4.49 -12.63
C ASP A 546 9.15 -3.46 -13.68
N ASP A 547 8.03 -2.75 -13.40
CA ASP A 547 7.43 -1.74 -14.27
C ASP A 547 7.45 -0.33 -13.64
N LEU A 548 8.24 0.56 -14.22
CA LEU A 548 8.37 1.95 -13.79
C LEU A 548 7.05 2.75 -13.87
N LYS A 549 6.11 2.34 -14.72
CA LYS A 549 4.79 2.99 -14.86
C LYS A 549 3.99 2.96 -13.57
N ARG A 550 4.22 1.95 -12.72
CA ARG A 550 3.57 1.81 -11.41
C ARG A 550 3.87 2.98 -10.46
N ILE A 551 5.00 3.69 -10.67
CA ILE A 551 5.31 4.92 -9.92
C ILE A 551 4.29 6.02 -10.26
N ILE A 552 3.94 6.16 -11.52
CA ILE A 552 2.92 7.13 -11.97
C ILE A 552 1.54 6.76 -11.38
N ASP A 553 1.20 5.47 -11.41
CA ASP A 553 -0.05 4.97 -10.84
C ASP A 553 -0.12 5.24 -9.33
N ALA A 554 0.98 5.01 -8.59
CA ALA A 554 1.08 5.33 -7.15
C ALA A 554 0.81 6.82 -6.87
N ILE A 555 1.43 7.72 -7.65
CA ILE A 555 1.24 9.17 -7.52
C ILE A 555 -0.21 9.56 -7.85
N LYS A 556 -0.81 8.99 -8.91
CA LYS A 556 -2.20 9.26 -9.27
C LYS A 556 -3.17 8.79 -8.19
N ILE A 557 -2.98 7.57 -7.63
CA ILE A 557 -3.80 7.06 -6.52
C ILE A 557 -3.68 7.95 -5.29
N SER A 558 -2.47 8.37 -4.95
CA SER A 558 -2.21 9.30 -3.85
C SER A 558 -2.94 10.63 -4.03
N ASN A 559 -2.80 11.26 -5.19
CA ASN A 559 -3.46 12.53 -5.52
C ASN A 559 -4.99 12.41 -5.44
N TYR A 560 -5.56 11.32 -5.97
CA TYR A 560 -6.99 11.10 -5.93
C TYR A 560 -7.49 10.84 -4.50
N THR A 561 -6.74 10.07 -3.71
CA THR A 561 -7.03 9.84 -2.28
C THR A 561 -7.07 11.16 -1.51
N LYS A 562 -6.08 12.03 -1.71
CA LYS A 562 -6.02 13.35 -1.10
C LYS A 562 -7.17 14.26 -1.54
N HIS A 563 -7.57 14.18 -2.81
CA HIS A 563 -8.74 14.89 -3.33
C HIS A 563 -10.02 14.48 -2.62
N ILE A 564 -10.29 13.19 -2.48
CA ILE A 564 -11.46 12.66 -1.75
C ILE A 564 -11.41 13.06 -0.25
N ILE A 565 -10.23 13.00 0.38
CA ILE A 565 -10.08 13.47 1.77
C ILE A 565 -10.47 14.95 1.87
N LYS A 566 -10.01 15.79 0.95
CA LYS A 566 -10.35 17.22 0.92
C LYS A 566 -11.84 17.46 0.71
N GLU A 567 -12.48 16.75 -0.22
CA GLU A 567 -13.93 16.79 -0.42
C GLU A 567 -14.68 16.44 0.87
N ASN A 568 -14.31 15.33 1.53
CA ASN A 568 -14.92 14.88 2.76
C ASN A 568 -14.76 15.89 3.90
N LEU A 569 -13.56 16.46 4.05
CA LEU A 569 -13.28 17.48 5.08
C LEU A 569 -14.12 18.74 4.87
N ILE A 570 -14.18 19.25 3.64
CA ILE A 570 -14.95 20.46 3.31
C ILE A 570 -16.43 20.19 3.53
N PHE A 571 -16.97 19.08 3.00
CA PHE A 571 -18.38 18.74 3.12
C PHE A 571 -18.80 18.57 4.58
N ALA A 572 -18.04 17.79 5.37
CA ALA A 572 -18.34 17.56 6.79
C ALA A 572 -18.25 18.86 7.61
N SER A 573 -17.22 19.69 7.38
CA SER A 573 -17.04 20.94 8.12
C SER A 573 -18.12 21.96 7.77
N LEU A 574 -18.45 22.15 6.50
CA LEU A 574 -19.48 23.09 6.05
C LEU A 574 -20.86 22.71 6.59
N THR A 575 -21.25 21.45 6.44
CA THR A 575 -22.55 20.97 6.92
C THR A 575 -22.69 21.18 8.43
N LYS A 576 -21.62 20.87 9.19
CA LYS A 576 -21.63 21.07 10.66
C LYS A 576 -21.71 22.54 11.04
N ILE A 577 -20.96 23.42 10.43
CA ILE A 577 -21.01 24.87 10.69
C ILE A 577 -22.42 25.40 10.44
N VAL A 578 -23.04 25.05 9.32
CA VAL A 578 -24.39 25.49 8.98
C VAL A 578 -25.42 25.02 10.06
N ILE A 579 -25.39 23.73 10.41
CA ILE A 579 -26.36 23.18 11.38
C ILE A 579 -26.10 23.70 12.79
N LEU A 580 -24.81 23.92 13.17
CA LEU A 580 -24.47 24.58 14.44
C LEU A 580 -25.08 26.01 14.55
N LEU A 581 -24.94 26.80 13.49
CA LEU A 581 -25.55 28.13 13.44
C LEU A 581 -27.06 28.05 13.53
N LEU A 582 -27.70 27.17 12.76
CA LEU A 582 -29.16 26.97 12.85
C LEU A 582 -29.61 26.54 14.25
N SER A 583 -28.82 25.73 14.96
CA SER A 583 -29.10 25.31 16.34
C SER A 583 -29.09 26.47 17.31
N VAL A 584 -28.14 27.39 17.23
CA VAL A 584 -28.06 28.58 18.09
C VAL A 584 -29.29 29.48 17.88
N PHE A 585 -29.73 29.66 16.63
CA PHE A 585 -30.93 30.44 16.31
C PHE A 585 -32.25 29.70 16.61
N GLY A 586 -32.21 28.44 17.06
CA GLY A 586 -33.39 27.65 17.38
C GLY A 586 -34.12 27.08 16.15
N LEU A 587 -33.48 27.11 14.97
CA LEU A 587 -34.00 26.59 13.70
C LEU A 587 -33.65 25.13 13.47
N ALA A 588 -32.70 24.57 14.21
CA ALA A 588 -32.34 23.16 14.15
C ALA A 588 -32.82 22.42 15.40
N ASN A 589 -33.38 21.24 15.19
CA ASN A 589 -33.77 20.30 16.24
C ASN A 589 -32.78 19.12 16.35
N MET A 590 -33.03 18.21 17.27
CA MET A 590 -32.18 17.02 17.49
C MET A 590 -32.06 16.11 16.25
N TRP A 591 -33.00 16.10 15.29
CA TRP A 591 -32.92 15.36 14.03
C TRP A 591 -31.82 15.90 13.13
N PHE A 592 -31.73 17.24 13.03
CA PHE A 592 -30.63 17.85 12.29
C PHE A 592 -29.28 17.53 12.93
N ALA A 593 -29.24 17.42 14.27
CA ALA A 593 -28.02 17.04 14.97
C ALA A 593 -27.56 15.62 14.61
N VAL A 594 -28.47 14.66 14.63
CA VAL A 594 -28.18 13.28 14.25
C VAL A 594 -27.79 13.16 12.77
N PHE A 595 -28.46 13.89 11.88
CA PHE A 595 -28.11 13.94 10.47
C PHE A 595 -26.69 14.52 10.27
N ALA A 596 -26.38 15.63 10.95
CA ALA A 596 -25.06 16.28 10.88
C ALA A 596 -23.93 15.38 11.35
N ASP A 597 -24.19 14.46 12.25
CA ASP A 597 -23.18 13.52 12.74
C ASP A 597 -23.18 12.21 11.94
N THR A 598 -24.24 11.41 12.07
CA THR A 598 -24.31 10.07 11.49
C THR A 598 -24.53 10.09 9.97
N GLY A 599 -25.46 10.94 9.48
CA GLY A 599 -25.76 11.03 8.05
C GLY A 599 -24.56 11.49 7.24
N VAL A 600 -23.90 12.55 7.70
CA VAL A 600 -22.68 13.08 7.05
C VAL A 600 -21.54 12.05 7.09
N THR A 601 -21.38 11.34 8.21
CA THR A 601 -20.39 10.26 8.33
C THR A 601 -20.62 9.17 7.28
N LEU A 602 -21.86 8.69 7.12
CA LEU A 602 -22.19 7.68 6.11
C LEU A 602 -21.93 8.19 4.67
N LEU A 603 -22.29 9.45 4.38
CA LEU A 603 -22.03 10.04 3.07
C LEU A 603 -20.53 10.16 2.76
N THR A 604 -19.71 10.55 3.74
CA THR A 604 -18.24 10.60 3.57
C THR A 604 -17.62 9.22 3.41
N ILE A 605 -18.13 8.19 4.09
CA ILE A 605 -17.73 6.79 3.87
C ILE A 605 -18.04 6.36 2.43
N LEU A 606 -19.26 6.61 1.95
CA LEU A 606 -19.66 6.30 0.58
C LEU A 606 -18.79 7.02 -0.45
N ASN A 607 -18.48 8.30 -0.22
CA ASN A 607 -17.56 9.05 -1.09
C ASN A 607 -16.15 8.43 -1.12
N THR A 608 -15.67 7.94 0.01
CA THR A 608 -14.36 7.26 0.12
C THR A 608 -14.28 6.00 -0.74
N LEU A 609 -15.38 5.25 -0.93
CA LEU A 609 -15.40 4.06 -1.78
C LEU A 609 -15.08 4.35 -3.26
N ARG A 610 -15.21 5.60 -3.71
CA ARG A 610 -14.81 6.01 -5.08
C ARG A 610 -13.33 5.78 -5.34
N ILE A 611 -12.48 5.77 -4.32
CA ILE A 611 -11.03 5.50 -4.44
C ILE A 611 -10.79 4.08 -4.99
N MET A 612 -11.65 3.11 -4.67
CA MET A 612 -11.53 1.72 -5.13
C MET A 612 -11.69 1.57 -6.65
N ASN A 613 -12.36 2.52 -7.30
CA ASN A 613 -12.56 2.48 -8.75
C ASN A 613 -11.38 3.14 -9.49
N SER A 614 -10.18 2.52 -9.41
CA SER A 614 -8.93 3.05 -9.97
C SER A 614 -8.99 3.27 -11.48
N LYS A 615 -9.74 2.47 -12.22
CA LYS A 615 -9.87 2.60 -13.68
C LYS A 615 -10.37 3.98 -14.13
N THR A 616 -11.14 4.69 -13.30
CA THR A 616 -11.71 6.01 -13.65
C THR A 616 -10.68 7.13 -13.66
N TYR A 617 -9.58 7.00 -12.92
CA TYR A 617 -8.58 8.06 -12.79
C TYR A 617 -7.16 7.62 -13.19
N LEU A 618 -6.86 6.32 -13.27
CA LEU A 618 -5.57 5.84 -13.78
C LEU A 618 -5.48 5.98 -15.30
N ASN A 619 -6.60 5.79 -16.01
CA ASN A 619 -6.66 5.89 -17.48
C ASN A 619 -6.82 7.32 -18.01
N LYS A 620 -6.97 8.30 -17.12
CA LYS A 620 -6.92 9.74 -17.44
C LYS A 620 -5.50 10.27 -17.26
#